data_cebc2ea1c31d346cb7d7a64fd8bf7e02
#
_entry.id   cebc2ea1c31d346cb7d7a64fd8bf7e02
#
_cell.length_a   1.000
_cell.length_b   1.000
_cell.length_c   1.000
_cell.angle_alpha   90.00
_cell.angle_beta   90.00
_cell.angle_gamma   90.00
#
_symmetry.space_group_name_H-M   'P 1'
#
loop_
_entity.id
_entity.type
_entity.pdbx_description
1 polymer ?
#
loop_
_entity_poly.entity_id
_entity_poly.type
_entity_poly.pdbx_seq_one_letter_code
_entity_poly.pdbx_strand_id
1 'polypeptide(L)'
;MFEGGEVGFELDAKEFADLNAVAKEVGADIAPFVEMELEEKEKPKYLQMTSAELEEGGYVLKIDKSVFDGVEEIVDLGLSAKKWYEEMNQKILSAMDESDGCLFLLLLGIFASFARLSDNFKLASQVYTGIKKDLSDPKTEAQLLRMIQMSSTELYQSIKQRNEFKNLATVKGMIKGNKSLPTVLPNILRTLKLYKEKGYNFQKTDLAQELGKHIKPTTGELMDTKVISSEKILAFCLNLLDPTYKTEAGWMPVTMDIWMATFFYPHLSTAEKRKILAQNRSYQYLSKKTHELAQKFGMEPLEIQAILWVGTIRKKKGDAYLSTFDQAIQHNLDKFKIKVDEMKESEKVFEEIIRLIGSKAFEAEKETP
;
A
#
# COMPACT_ATOMS: atom_id res chain seq x y z
N MET A 1 -7.90 13.73 -11.06
CA MET A 1 -6.56 13.29 -11.46
C MET A 1 -6.20 12.14 -10.56
N PHE A 2 -6.19 10.90 -11.08
CA PHE A 2 -5.74 9.74 -10.32
C PHE A 2 -4.27 9.92 -10.01
N GLU A 3 -3.91 10.12 -8.78
CA GLU A 3 -2.55 10.01 -8.35
C GLU A 3 -2.24 8.54 -8.13
N GLY A 4 -1.92 7.92 -9.25
CA GLY A 4 -1.07 6.80 -9.48
C GLY A 4 -1.31 5.52 -8.73
N GLY A 5 -2.33 4.79 -9.08
CA GLY A 5 -2.27 3.36 -8.93
C GLY A 5 -1.22 2.79 -9.89
N GLU A 6 -0.09 2.38 -9.36
CA GLU A 6 0.77 1.43 -10.03
C GLU A 6 0.07 0.09 -9.95
N VAL A 7 -0.31 -0.40 -11.09
CA VAL A 7 -1.04 -1.64 -11.20
C VAL A 7 -0.18 -2.62 -11.96
N GLY A 8 0.48 -3.48 -11.22
CA GLY A 8 0.77 -4.79 -11.72
C GLY A 8 -0.49 -5.62 -11.54
N PHE A 9 -1.49 -5.45 -12.41
CA PHE A 9 -2.71 -6.25 -12.39
C PHE A 9 -2.61 -7.31 -13.46
N GLU A 10 -2.74 -8.56 -13.09
CA GLU A 10 -3.42 -9.54 -13.90
C GLU A 10 -4.86 -9.68 -13.36
N LEU A 11 -5.70 -8.72 -13.66
CA LEU A 11 -7.11 -8.97 -13.87
C LEU A 11 -7.20 -9.82 -15.16
N ASP A 12 -8.14 -10.76 -15.23
CA ASP A 12 -8.39 -11.33 -16.53
C ASP A 12 -8.76 -10.18 -17.50
N ALA A 13 -8.44 -10.33 -18.78
CA ALA A 13 -8.61 -9.27 -19.78
C ALA A 13 -10.05 -8.70 -19.79
N LYS A 14 -11.03 -9.49 -19.35
CA LYS A 14 -12.44 -9.12 -19.30
C LYS A 14 -12.72 -8.26 -18.05
N GLU A 15 -12.21 -8.65 -16.88
CA GLU A 15 -12.34 -7.86 -15.64
C GLU A 15 -11.67 -6.50 -15.79
N PHE A 16 -10.56 -6.45 -16.50
CA PHE A 16 -9.82 -5.23 -16.79
C PHE A 16 -10.59 -4.33 -17.78
N ALA A 17 -11.16 -4.89 -18.85
CA ALA A 17 -11.97 -4.16 -19.81
C ALA A 17 -13.24 -3.58 -19.16
N ASP A 18 -13.87 -4.33 -18.27
CA ASP A 18 -15.06 -3.93 -17.54
C ASP A 18 -14.75 -2.81 -16.53
N LEU A 19 -13.61 -2.90 -15.81
CA LEU A 19 -13.15 -1.83 -14.93
C LEU A 19 -12.76 -0.57 -15.69
N ASN A 20 -12.16 -0.70 -16.87
CA ASN A 20 -11.84 0.41 -17.77
C ASN A 20 -13.09 1.14 -18.26
N ALA A 21 -14.11 0.38 -18.66
CA ALA A 21 -15.37 0.96 -19.09
C ALA A 21 -16.03 1.77 -17.96
N VAL A 22 -16.03 1.21 -16.76
CA VAL A 22 -16.58 1.86 -15.57
C VAL A 22 -15.75 3.07 -15.13
N ALA A 23 -14.43 3.00 -15.20
CA ALA A 23 -13.55 4.12 -14.85
C ALA A 23 -13.71 5.30 -15.81
N LYS A 24 -13.87 5.04 -17.12
CA LYS A 24 -14.17 6.07 -18.12
C LYS A 24 -15.49 6.80 -17.84
N GLU A 25 -16.52 6.08 -17.40
CA GLU A 25 -17.81 6.71 -17.07
C GLU A 25 -17.72 7.65 -15.86
N VAL A 26 -16.77 7.44 -14.93
CA VAL A 26 -16.58 8.30 -13.76
C VAL A 26 -15.48 9.35 -13.97
N GLY A 27 -14.99 9.50 -15.21
CA GLY A 27 -13.94 10.48 -15.55
C GLY A 27 -12.56 10.09 -15.01
N ALA A 28 -12.33 8.81 -14.76
CA ALA A 28 -11.06 8.26 -14.30
C ALA A 28 -10.25 7.81 -15.51
N ASP A 29 -9.07 8.37 -15.70
CA ASP A 29 -8.13 7.94 -16.74
C ASP A 29 -7.25 6.80 -16.23
N ILE A 30 -7.56 5.57 -16.66
CA ILE A 30 -6.73 4.39 -16.43
C ILE A 30 -6.04 3.91 -17.72
N ALA A 31 -6.11 4.72 -18.80
CA ALA A 31 -5.53 4.42 -20.11
C ALA A 31 -4.01 4.14 -20.12
N PRO A 32 -3.18 4.61 -19.18
CA PRO A 32 -1.76 4.26 -19.13
C PRO A 32 -1.46 2.78 -18.91
N PHE A 33 -2.45 1.96 -18.56
CA PHE A 33 -2.24 0.57 -18.16
C PHE A 33 -2.40 -0.44 -19.31
N VAL A 34 -2.88 -0.02 -20.48
CA VAL A 34 -3.25 -0.91 -21.58
C VAL A 34 -2.08 -1.24 -22.52
N GLU A 35 -1.02 -0.43 -22.57
CA GLU A 35 0.07 -0.59 -23.56
C GLU A 35 1.27 -1.44 -23.09
N MET A 36 1.16 -2.16 -21.98
CA MET A 36 2.32 -2.85 -21.40
C MET A 36 2.24 -4.38 -21.42
N GLU A 37 1.61 -4.98 -22.41
CA GLU A 37 1.88 -6.38 -22.73
C GLU A 37 3.30 -6.51 -23.34
N LEU A 38 4.28 -6.64 -22.47
CA LEU A 38 5.55 -7.25 -22.88
C LEU A 38 5.22 -8.69 -23.24
N GLU A 39 5.66 -9.12 -24.43
CA GLU A 39 5.53 -10.50 -24.83
C GLU A 39 5.99 -11.41 -23.69
N GLU A 40 5.16 -12.34 -23.27
CA GLU A 40 5.42 -13.26 -22.14
C GLU A 40 6.78 -13.99 -22.24
N LYS A 41 7.36 -14.05 -23.41
CA LYS A 41 8.66 -14.69 -23.69
C LYS A 41 9.88 -13.92 -23.15
N GLU A 42 9.77 -12.62 -22.87
CA GLU A 42 10.90 -11.81 -22.36
C GLU A 42 10.88 -11.64 -20.85
N LYS A 43 9.74 -11.82 -20.18
CA LYS A 43 9.59 -11.68 -18.73
C LYS A 43 10.62 -12.46 -17.88
N PRO A 44 10.98 -13.71 -18.20
CA PRO A 44 11.94 -14.46 -17.37
C PRO A 44 13.38 -13.97 -17.46
N LYS A 45 13.76 -13.29 -18.55
CA LYS A 45 15.15 -12.96 -18.83
C LYS A 45 15.67 -11.80 -17.97
N TYR A 46 14.93 -10.71 -17.87
CA TYR A 46 15.38 -9.54 -17.12
C TYR A 46 15.39 -9.73 -15.59
N LEU A 47 14.61 -10.67 -15.07
CA LEU A 47 14.56 -10.96 -13.63
C LEU A 47 15.87 -11.53 -13.09
N GLN A 48 16.58 -12.31 -13.92
CA GLN A 48 17.88 -12.92 -13.57
C GLN A 48 19.05 -11.97 -13.82
N MET A 49 18.82 -10.86 -14.52
CA MET A 49 19.86 -9.88 -14.83
C MET A 49 20.23 -9.07 -13.60
N THR A 50 21.49 -8.73 -13.48
CA THR A 50 21.97 -7.71 -12.55
C THR A 50 21.48 -6.33 -12.99
N SER A 51 21.58 -5.35 -12.10
CA SER A 51 21.24 -3.95 -12.45
C SER A 51 22.11 -3.43 -13.60
N ALA A 52 23.38 -3.82 -13.66
CA ALA A 52 24.31 -3.45 -14.73
C ALA A 52 23.89 -4.04 -16.07
N GLU A 53 23.55 -5.33 -16.13
CA GLU A 53 23.06 -6.00 -17.35
C GLU A 53 21.75 -5.39 -17.85
N LEU A 54 20.85 -4.96 -16.95
CA LEU A 54 19.62 -4.25 -17.31
C LEU A 54 19.92 -2.87 -17.95
N GLU A 55 20.91 -2.15 -17.44
CA GLU A 55 21.36 -0.86 -17.97
C GLU A 55 22.03 -1.02 -19.33
N GLU A 56 22.99 -1.95 -19.45
CA GLU A 56 23.77 -2.22 -20.66
C GLU A 56 22.88 -2.74 -21.80
N GLY A 57 21.90 -3.57 -21.46
CA GLY A 57 20.93 -4.10 -22.42
C GLY A 57 19.86 -3.09 -22.85
N GLY A 58 19.83 -1.89 -22.27
CA GLY A 58 18.82 -0.86 -22.57
C GLY A 58 17.40 -1.23 -22.11
N TYR A 59 17.27 -2.19 -21.18
CA TYR A 59 15.98 -2.65 -20.67
C TYR A 59 15.30 -1.68 -19.71
N VAL A 60 16.09 -0.78 -19.10
CA VAL A 60 15.65 0.20 -18.11
C VAL A 60 16.25 1.56 -18.38
N LEU A 61 15.63 2.60 -17.86
CA LEU A 61 16.23 3.93 -17.87
C LEU A 61 17.39 3.94 -16.84
N LYS A 62 18.59 4.22 -17.33
CA LYS A 62 19.78 4.30 -16.49
C LYS A 62 19.70 5.43 -15.49
N ILE A 63 20.08 5.17 -14.25
CA ILE A 63 20.20 6.18 -13.21
C ILE A 63 21.46 7.02 -13.47
N ASP A 64 21.33 8.35 -13.39
CA ASP A 64 22.47 9.25 -13.48
C ASP A 64 23.41 9.03 -12.28
N LYS A 65 24.70 8.88 -12.55
CA LYS A 65 25.71 8.64 -11.50
C LYS A 65 25.75 9.76 -10.46
N SER A 66 25.44 11.00 -10.86
CA SER A 66 25.38 12.14 -9.93
C SER A 66 24.37 11.99 -8.80
N VAL A 67 23.36 11.12 -8.97
CA VAL A 67 22.41 10.78 -7.90
C VAL A 67 23.13 10.13 -6.72
N PHE A 68 24.14 9.32 -7.00
CA PHE A 68 24.90 8.61 -5.98
C PHE A 68 26.00 9.48 -5.35
N ASP A 69 26.42 10.59 -6.00
CA ASP A 69 27.39 11.54 -5.45
C ASP A 69 26.82 12.35 -4.28
N GLY A 70 25.49 12.52 -4.22
CA GLY A 70 24.79 13.25 -3.14
C GLY A 70 23.97 12.34 -2.21
N VAL A 71 24.20 11.01 -2.26
CA VAL A 71 23.39 10.06 -1.49
C VAL A 71 23.59 10.20 0.02
N GLU A 72 24.79 10.57 0.47
CA GLU A 72 25.12 10.76 1.89
C GLU A 72 24.24 11.85 2.52
N GLU A 73 24.01 12.97 1.83
CA GLU A 73 23.12 14.04 2.30
C GLU A 73 21.67 13.51 2.49
N ILE A 74 21.19 12.70 1.56
CA ILE A 74 19.85 12.10 1.67
C ILE A 74 19.78 11.11 2.85
N VAL A 75 20.85 10.32 3.03
CA VAL A 75 20.96 9.37 4.15
C VAL A 75 20.95 10.13 5.47
N ASP A 76 21.70 11.19 5.62
CA ASP A 76 21.74 12.01 6.83
C ASP A 76 20.37 12.62 7.15
N LEU A 77 19.69 13.18 6.14
CA LEU A 77 18.35 13.73 6.28
C LEU A 77 17.32 12.67 6.68
N GLY A 78 17.49 11.46 6.24
CA GLY A 78 16.54 10.36 6.47
C GLY A 78 16.88 9.42 7.63
N LEU A 79 18.04 9.55 8.26
CA LEU A 79 18.58 8.57 9.22
C LEU A 79 17.62 8.25 10.37
N SER A 80 16.83 9.22 10.80
CA SER A 80 15.78 9.02 11.83
C SER A 80 14.68 8.02 11.43
N ALA A 81 14.57 7.69 10.14
CA ALA A 81 13.59 6.73 9.64
C ALA A 81 14.13 5.30 9.55
N LYS A 82 15.35 5.03 10.02
CA LYS A 82 15.99 3.70 9.94
C LYS A 82 15.08 2.58 10.45
N LYS A 83 14.33 2.81 11.52
CA LYS A 83 13.41 1.85 12.15
C LYS A 83 11.94 2.12 11.86
N TRP A 84 11.63 2.89 10.83
CA TRP A 84 10.28 3.35 10.55
C TRP A 84 9.24 2.21 10.47
N TYR A 85 9.56 1.12 9.79
CA TYR A 85 8.66 -0.03 9.66
C TYR A 85 8.52 -0.82 10.96
N GLU A 86 9.64 -1.03 11.67
CA GLU A 86 9.65 -1.73 12.96
C GLU A 86 8.83 -0.97 14.01
N GLU A 87 9.03 0.35 14.11
CA GLU A 87 8.32 1.22 15.04
C GLU A 87 6.82 1.22 14.76
N MET A 88 6.43 1.29 13.48
CA MET A 88 5.01 1.24 13.09
C MET A 88 4.39 -0.13 13.40
N ASN A 89 5.06 -1.22 13.03
CA ASN A 89 4.64 -2.58 13.31
C ASN A 89 4.45 -2.79 14.82
N GLN A 90 5.47 -2.47 15.61
CA GLN A 90 5.46 -2.61 17.06
C GLN A 90 4.34 -1.78 17.69
N LYS A 91 4.17 -0.53 17.28
CA LYS A 91 3.15 0.37 17.82
C LYS A 91 1.73 -0.16 17.60
N ILE A 92 1.45 -0.72 16.44
CA ILE A 92 0.13 -1.26 16.11
C ILE A 92 -0.10 -2.60 16.81
N LEU A 93 0.84 -3.55 16.69
CA LEU A 93 0.67 -4.89 17.23
C LEU A 93 0.73 -4.95 18.77
N SER A 94 1.43 -4.00 19.42
CA SER A 94 1.42 -3.92 20.91
C SER A 94 0.15 -3.27 21.47
N ALA A 95 -0.59 -2.55 20.66
CA ALA A 95 -1.73 -1.74 21.09
C ALA A 95 -3.10 -2.29 20.65
N MET A 96 -3.11 -3.37 19.89
CA MET A 96 -4.31 -4.06 19.39
C MET A 96 -4.15 -5.57 19.58
N ASP A 97 -5.27 -6.30 19.55
CA ASP A 97 -5.19 -7.75 19.41
C ASP A 97 -4.48 -8.09 18.10
N GLU A 98 -3.62 -9.12 18.08
CA GLU A 98 -2.75 -9.44 16.95
C GLU A 98 -3.52 -9.53 15.61
N SER A 99 -4.67 -10.20 15.63
CA SER A 99 -5.51 -10.33 14.44
C SER A 99 -6.01 -9.00 13.90
N ASP A 100 -6.43 -8.12 14.79
CA ASP A 100 -6.94 -6.80 14.46
C ASP A 100 -5.80 -5.86 14.00
N GLY A 101 -4.66 -5.95 14.64
CA GLY A 101 -3.45 -5.25 14.23
C GLY A 101 -2.99 -5.68 12.83
N CYS A 102 -2.97 -6.98 12.55
CA CYS A 102 -2.64 -7.51 11.23
C CYS A 102 -3.62 -7.02 10.16
N LEU A 103 -4.92 -7.09 10.43
CA LEU A 103 -5.94 -6.56 9.51
C LEU A 103 -5.73 -5.07 9.24
N PHE A 104 -5.49 -4.28 10.30
CA PHE A 104 -5.26 -2.84 10.16
C PHE A 104 -3.99 -2.53 9.35
N LEU A 105 -2.89 -3.25 9.57
CA LEU A 105 -1.64 -3.11 8.80
C LEU A 105 -1.84 -3.41 7.31
N LEU A 106 -2.63 -4.45 6.98
CA LEU A 106 -2.98 -4.75 5.58
C LEU A 106 -3.78 -3.61 4.95
N LEU A 107 -4.80 -3.12 5.65
CA LEU A 107 -5.60 -1.99 5.16
C LEU A 107 -4.75 -0.74 4.96
N LEU A 108 -3.84 -0.45 5.90
CA LEU A 108 -2.91 0.68 5.78
C LEU A 108 -2.02 0.53 4.55
N GLY A 109 -1.51 -0.69 4.29
CA GLY A 109 -0.72 -1.00 3.10
C GLY A 109 -1.50 -0.83 1.80
N ILE A 110 -2.73 -1.31 1.76
CA ILE A 110 -3.61 -1.19 0.58
C ILE A 110 -3.88 0.28 0.22
N PHE A 111 -4.06 1.14 1.23
CA PHE A 111 -4.29 2.57 1.00
C PHE A 111 -3.02 3.38 0.72
N ALA A 112 -1.83 2.82 0.89
CA ALA A 112 -0.57 3.54 0.64
C ALA A 112 -0.35 3.98 -0.82
N SER A 113 -1.19 3.52 -1.75
CA SER A 113 -1.11 3.89 -3.16
C SER A 113 -1.51 5.34 -3.46
N PHE A 114 -2.14 6.08 -2.55
CA PHE A 114 -2.95 7.22 -2.96
C PHE A 114 -2.59 8.55 -2.36
N ALA A 115 -1.96 8.60 -1.17
CA ALA A 115 -1.98 9.84 -0.45
C ALA A 115 -0.83 9.96 0.56
N ARG A 116 -0.91 11.05 1.31
CA ARG A 116 -0.09 11.23 2.49
C ARG A 116 -0.38 10.14 3.51
N LEU A 117 0.58 9.81 4.33
CA LEU A 117 0.43 8.80 5.38
C LEU A 117 -0.80 9.05 6.28
N SER A 118 -1.12 10.33 6.56
CA SER A 118 -2.31 10.71 7.32
C SER A 118 -3.63 10.35 6.63
N ASP A 119 -3.71 10.48 5.31
CA ASP A 119 -4.91 10.08 4.55
C ASP A 119 -5.02 8.55 4.47
N ASN A 120 -3.90 7.85 4.30
CA ASN A 120 -3.88 6.39 4.33
C ASN A 120 -4.35 5.86 5.69
N PHE A 121 -3.87 6.47 6.78
CA PHE A 121 -4.28 6.11 8.13
C PHE A 121 -5.78 6.34 8.34
N LYS A 122 -6.30 7.50 7.91
CA LYS A 122 -7.73 7.81 7.98
C LYS A 122 -8.56 6.76 7.22
N LEU A 123 -8.21 6.46 5.97
CA LEU A 123 -8.94 5.50 5.14
C LEU A 123 -8.89 4.08 5.72
N ALA A 124 -7.73 3.65 6.17
CA ALA A 124 -7.57 2.37 6.85
C ALA A 124 -8.46 2.31 8.12
N SER A 125 -8.48 3.37 8.93
CA SER A 125 -9.32 3.48 10.13
C SER A 125 -10.81 3.42 9.80
N GLN A 126 -11.25 4.11 8.73
CA GLN A 126 -12.65 4.05 8.28
C GLN A 126 -13.06 2.63 7.88
N VAL A 127 -12.27 1.96 7.04
CA VAL A 127 -12.60 0.63 6.57
C VAL A 127 -12.50 -0.40 7.69
N TYR A 128 -11.47 -0.32 8.54
CA TYR A 128 -11.34 -1.19 9.72
C TYR A 128 -12.56 -1.07 10.64
N THR A 129 -12.92 0.16 11.03
CA THR A 129 -14.10 0.43 11.87
C THR A 129 -15.38 -0.09 11.21
N GLY A 130 -15.49 0.08 9.89
CA GLY A 130 -16.62 -0.45 9.11
C GLY A 130 -16.70 -1.97 9.16
N ILE A 131 -15.59 -2.68 8.96
CA ILE A 131 -15.50 -4.15 9.02
C ILE A 131 -15.93 -4.65 10.40
N LYS A 132 -15.34 -4.10 11.47
CA LYS A 132 -15.67 -4.50 12.85
C LYS A 132 -17.16 -4.28 13.17
N LYS A 133 -17.73 -3.17 12.71
CA LYS A 133 -19.15 -2.87 12.86
C LYS A 133 -20.02 -3.87 12.10
N ASP A 134 -19.69 -4.15 10.85
CA ASP A 134 -20.50 -5.04 10.01
C ASP A 134 -20.43 -6.49 10.51
N LEU A 135 -19.30 -6.93 11.08
CA LEU A 135 -19.13 -8.25 11.70
C LEU A 135 -19.82 -8.38 13.07
N SER A 136 -20.16 -7.27 13.75
CA SER A 136 -20.79 -7.30 15.07
C SER A 136 -22.30 -7.51 15.05
N ASP A 137 -22.94 -7.41 13.88
CA ASP A 137 -24.39 -7.59 13.70
C ASP A 137 -24.63 -8.71 12.66
N PRO A 138 -25.34 -9.79 13.01
CA PRO A 138 -25.57 -10.94 12.13
C PRO A 138 -26.18 -10.59 10.77
N LYS A 139 -26.97 -9.52 10.68
CA LYS A 139 -27.57 -9.08 9.42
C LYS A 139 -26.56 -8.45 8.50
N THR A 140 -25.72 -7.55 9.00
CA THR A 140 -24.66 -6.90 8.22
C THR A 140 -23.51 -7.86 7.96
N GLU A 141 -23.19 -8.77 8.87
CA GLU A 141 -22.26 -9.86 8.62
C GLU A 141 -22.69 -10.72 7.43
N ALA A 142 -23.94 -11.18 7.39
CA ALA A 142 -24.46 -11.95 6.26
C ALA A 142 -24.39 -11.18 4.94
N GLN A 143 -24.60 -9.86 4.95
CA GLN A 143 -24.42 -9.02 3.76
C GLN A 143 -22.95 -8.89 3.37
N LEU A 144 -22.04 -8.68 4.34
CA LEU A 144 -20.60 -8.62 4.11
C LEU A 144 -20.10 -9.93 3.50
N LEU A 145 -20.57 -11.08 4.01
CA LEU A 145 -20.23 -12.41 3.49
C LEU A 145 -20.69 -12.64 2.05
N ARG A 146 -21.84 -12.10 1.67
CA ARG A 146 -22.28 -12.13 0.26
C ARG A 146 -21.44 -11.21 -0.61
N MET A 147 -21.12 -10.02 -0.11
CA MET A 147 -20.29 -9.04 -0.81
C MET A 147 -18.92 -9.61 -1.19
N ILE A 148 -18.25 -10.31 -0.28
CA ILE A 148 -16.91 -10.86 -0.53
C ILE A 148 -16.89 -12.05 -1.51
N GLN A 149 -18.04 -12.60 -1.88
CA GLN A 149 -18.14 -13.63 -2.93
C GLN A 149 -18.27 -13.02 -4.33
N MET A 150 -18.54 -11.71 -4.44
CA MET A 150 -18.67 -11.03 -5.72
C MET A 150 -17.29 -10.74 -6.32
N SER A 151 -17.23 -10.65 -7.64
CA SER A 151 -16.09 -10.02 -8.30
C SER A 151 -16.04 -8.53 -7.98
N SER A 152 -14.87 -7.92 -8.13
CA SER A 152 -14.70 -6.48 -7.90
C SER A 152 -15.58 -5.65 -8.82
N THR A 153 -15.76 -6.10 -10.07
CA THR A 153 -16.60 -5.45 -11.07
C THR A 153 -18.09 -5.51 -10.69
N GLU A 154 -18.58 -6.67 -10.32
CA GLU A 154 -19.96 -6.85 -9.86
C GLU A 154 -20.24 -5.99 -8.63
N LEU A 155 -19.33 -5.99 -7.65
CA LEU A 155 -19.49 -5.17 -6.46
C LEU A 155 -19.46 -3.68 -6.81
N TYR A 156 -18.56 -3.22 -7.67
CA TYR A 156 -18.50 -1.82 -8.08
C TYR A 156 -19.79 -1.37 -8.74
N GLN A 157 -20.33 -2.16 -9.67
CA GLN A 157 -21.62 -1.89 -10.32
C GLN A 157 -22.77 -1.88 -9.30
N SER A 158 -22.79 -2.81 -8.39
CA SER A 158 -23.74 -2.93 -7.31
C SER A 158 -23.74 -1.69 -6.40
N ILE A 159 -22.58 -1.20 -6.03
CA ILE A 159 -22.40 0.02 -5.25
C ILE A 159 -22.93 1.24 -6.04
N LYS A 160 -22.59 1.33 -7.32
CA LYS A 160 -23.02 2.44 -8.19
C LYS A 160 -24.55 2.49 -8.33
N GLN A 161 -25.20 1.34 -8.44
CA GLN A 161 -26.65 1.23 -8.54
C GLN A 161 -27.39 1.41 -7.19
N ARG A 162 -26.65 1.75 -6.11
CA ARG A 162 -27.17 1.95 -4.76
C ARG A 162 -27.98 0.75 -4.22
N ASN A 163 -27.46 -0.44 -4.43
CA ASN A 163 -28.11 -1.70 -4.01
C ASN A 163 -27.98 -2.00 -2.49
N GLU A 164 -28.22 -3.27 -2.14
CA GLU A 164 -28.25 -3.79 -0.77
C GLU A 164 -26.99 -3.52 0.06
N PHE A 165 -25.79 -3.41 -0.55
CA PHE A 165 -24.51 -3.22 0.16
C PHE A 165 -24.23 -1.75 0.55
N LYS A 166 -25.00 -0.78 0.05
CA LYS A 166 -24.82 0.64 0.37
C LYS A 166 -24.90 0.95 1.88
N ASN A 167 -25.55 0.09 2.64
CA ASN A 167 -25.76 0.26 4.07
C ASN A 167 -24.60 -0.29 4.92
N LEU A 168 -23.77 -1.18 4.34
CA LEU A 168 -22.58 -1.69 5.03
C LEU A 168 -21.64 -0.54 5.39
N ALA A 169 -21.18 -0.54 6.64
CA ALA A 169 -20.22 0.45 7.12
C ALA A 169 -18.87 0.29 6.39
N THR A 170 -18.44 -0.94 6.11
CA THR A 170 -17.28 -1.27 5.27
C THR A 170 -17.37 -0.57 3.91
N VAL A 171 -18.49 -0.70 3.22
CA VAL A 171 -18.71 -0.10 1.89
C VAL A 171 -18.70 1.42 1.97
N LYS A 172 -19.34 2.01 2.98
CA LYS A 172 -19.31 3.46 3.20
C LYS A 172 -17.88 3.97 3.39
N GLY A 173 -17.05 3.24 4.15
CA GLY A 173 -15.64 3.58 4.34
C GLY A 173 -14.81 3.52 3.05
N MET A 174 -15.14 2.59 2.15
CA MET A 174 -14.47 2.47 0.85
C MET A 174 -14.84 3.57 -0.14
N ILE A 175 -16.12 3.97 -0.19
CA ILE A 175 -16.67 4.83 -1.26
C ILE A 175 -16.38 6.31 -1.04
N LYS A 176 -16.54 6.76 0.21
CA LYS A 176 -16.54 8.19 0.49
C LYS A 176 -15.15 8.82 0.37
N GLY A 177 -15.05 9.78 -0.54
CA GLY A 177 -13.82 10.54 -0.79
C GLY A 177 -12.77 9.80 -1.61
N ASN A 178 -13.06 8.59 -2.08
CA ASN A 178 -12.05 7.74 -2.71
C ASN A 178 -12.24 7.64 -4.23
N LYS A 179 -11.57 8.55 -4.98
CA LYS A 179 -11.48 8.46 -6.45
C LYS A 179 -10.77 7.19 -6.93
N SER A 180 -10.14 6.47 -6.03
CA SER A 180 -9.33 5.28 -6.29
C SER A 180 -10.03 3.97 -5.92
N LEU A 181 -11.33 4.02 -5.66
CA LEU A 181 -12.13 2.84 -5.32
C LEU A 181 -11.89 1.64 -6.26
N PRO A 182 -11.83 1.80 -7.60
CA PRO A 182 -11.57 0.68 -8.50
C PRO A 182 -10.25 -0.05 -8.21
N THR A 183 -9.23 0.65 -7.72
CA THR A 183 -7.91 0.08 -7.46
C THR A 183 -7.79 -0.59 -6.09
N VAL A 184 -8.44 -0.04 -5.05
CA VAL A 184 -8.35 -0.59 -3.69
C VAL A 184 -9.37 -1.71 -3.45
N LEU A 185 -10.51 -1.64 -4.12
CA LEU A 185 -11.61 -2.57 -3.91
C LEU A 185 -11.21 -4.05 -4.09
N PRO A 186 -10.49 -4.44 -5.15
CA PRO A 186 -10.04 -5.82 -5.31
C PRO A 186 -9.19 -6.30 -4.13
N ASN A 187 -8.25 -5.46 -3.67
CA ASN A 187 -7.36 -5.82 -2.57
C ASN A 187 -8.12 -5.93 -1.23
N ILE A 188 -9.06 -5.04 -0.97
CA ILE A 188 -9.92 -5.12 0.23
C ILE A 188 -10.76 -6.39 0.20
N LEU A 189 -11.40 -6.72 -0.94
CA LEU A 189 -12.20 -7.93 -1.06
C LEU A 189 -11.37 -9.21 -0.83
N ARG A 190 -10.18 -9.27 -1.44
CA ARG A 190 -9.26 -10.41 -1.25
C ARG A 190 -8.81 -10.52 0.20
N THR A 191 -8.48 -9.40 0.84
CA THR A 191 -8.12 -9.37 2.27
C THR A 191 -9.26 -9.85 3.15
N LEU A 192 -10.49 -9.39 2.90
CA LEU A 192 -11.67 -9.85 3.64
C LEU A 192 -11.97 -11.34 3.41
N LYS A 193 -11.79 -11.82 2.18
CA LYS A 193 -11.93 -13.24 1.86
C LYS A 193 -10.91 -14.07 2.63
N LEU A 194 -9.64 -13.67 2.61
CA LEU A 194 -8.58 -14.32 3.38
C LEU A 194 -8.87 -14.26 4.89
N TYR A 195 -9.33 -13.11 5.41
CA TYR A 195 -9.68 -12.94 6.81
C TYR A 195 -10.79 -13.91 7.25
N LYS A 196 -11.81 -14.07 6.40
CA LYS A 196 -12.86 -15.08 6.61
C LYS A 196 -12.31 -16.52 6.56
N GLU A 197 -11.49 -16.84 5.56
CA GLU A 197 -10.88 -18.17 5.39
C GLU A 197 -10.03 -18.58 6.59
N LYS A 198 -9.41 -17.60 7.26
CA LYS A 198 -8.66 -17.78 8.52
C LYS A 198 -9.53 -17.70 9.77
N GLY A 199 -10.87 -17.78 9.63
CA GLY A 199 -11.79 -17.73 10.78
C GLY A 199 -11.81 -16.39 11.52
N TYR A 200 -11.57 -15.30 10.81
CA TYR A 200 -11.44 -13.94 11.37
C TYR A 200 -10.29 -13.80 12.38
N ASN A 201 -9.27 -14.62 12.25
CA ASN A 201 -8.13 -14.65 13.14
C ASN A 201 -6.83 -14.69 12.34
N PHE A 202 -6.23 -13.52 12.12
CA PHE A 202 -4.91 -13.40 11.54
C PHE A 202 -3.82 -13.59 12.59
N GLN A 203 -2.85 -14.44 12.28
CA GLN A 203 -1.60 -14.52 13.01
C GLN A 203 -0.51 -13.90 12.14
N LYS A 204 0.32 -13.02 12.70
CA LYS A 204 1.35 -12.26 11.98
C LYS A 204 2.23 -13.16 11.12
N THR A 205 2.79 -14.22 11.72
CA THR A 205 3.70 -15.13 11.04
C THR A 205 3.03 -15.86 9.88
N ASP A 206 1.83 -16.40 10.12
CA ASP A 206 1.08 -17.13 9.10
C ASP A 206 0.69 -16.22 7.94
N LEU A 207 0.31 -14.99 8.26
CA LEU A 207 -0.10 -14.02 7.26
C LEU A 207 1.10 -13.53 6.43
N ALA A 208 2.25 -13.26 7.06
CA ALA A 208 3.46 -12.88 6.34
C ALA A 208 3.94 -14.00 5.42
N GLN A 209 3.88 -15.26 5.87
CA GLN A 209 4.18 -16.42 5.03
C GLN A 209 3.18 -16.58 3.89
N GLU A 210 1.89 -16.39 4.15
CA GLU A 210 0.86 -16.48 3.11
C GLU A 210 1.07 -15.44 2.01
N LEU A 211 1.32 -14.18 2.39
CA LEU A 211 1.65 -13.12 1.44
C LEU A 211 2.96 -13.40 0.71
N GLY A 212 3.96 -13.92 1.42
CA GLY A 212 5.27 -14.24 0.87
C GLY A 212 5.26 -15.33 -0.20
N LYS A 213 4.28 -16.25 -0.18
CA LYS A 213 4.10 -17.26 -1.24
C LYS A 213 3.81 -16.65 -2.61
N HIS A 214 3.37 -15.41 -2.65
CA HIS A 214 3.08 -14.69 -3.89
C HIS A 214 4.28 -13.90 -4.43
N ILE A 215 5.43 -13.99 -3.75
CA ILE A 215 6.69 -13.37 -4.18
C ILE A 215 7.66 -14.45 -4.65
N LYS A 216 8.26 -14.24 -5.80
CA LYS A 216 9.32 -15.12 -6.31
C LYS A 216 10.54 -15.08 -5.38
N PRO A 217 11.01 -16.21 -4.83
CA PRO A 217 12.03 -16.22 -3.78
C PRO A 217 13.34 -15.53 -4.15
N THR A 218 13.74 -15.61 -5.42
CA THR A 218 15.04 -15.13 -5.92
C THR A 218 15.06 -13.68 -6.38
N THR A 219 13.89 -13.11 -6.70
CA THR A 219 13.81 -11.80 -7.36
C THR A 219 12.89 -10.82 -6.67
N GLY A 220 12.04 -11.28 -5.73
CA GLY A 220 11.02 -10.45 -5.11
C GLY A 220 9.84 -10.09 -6.02
N GLU A 221 9.78 -10.65 -7.24
CA GLU A 221 8.70 -10.39 -8.19
C GLU A 221 7.37 -10.98 -7.70
N LEU A 222 6.27 -10.26 -7.94
CA LEU A 222 4.93 -10.76 -7.70
C LEU A 222 4.60 -11.90 -8.67
N MET A 223 4.31 -13.10 -8.13
CA MET A 223 3.97 -14.29 -8.92
C MET A 223 2.47 -14.45 -9.15
N ASP A 224 1.65 -14.01 -8.20
CA ASP A 224 0.21 -14.26 -8.20
C ASP A 224 -0.52 -13.09 -7.55
N THR A 225 -1.66 -12.75 -8.11
CA THR A 225 -2.50 -11.63 -7.70
C THR A 225 -3.67 -12.02 -6.79
N LYS A 226 -3.70 -13.28 -6.29
CA LYS A 226 -4.84 -13.79 -5.51
C LYS A 226 -5.12 -13.06 -4.21
N VAL A 227 -4.09 -12.53 -3.55
CA VAL A 227 -4.25 -11.81 -2.26
C VAL A 227 -4.09 -10.31 -2.46
N ILE A 228 -2.97 -9.88 -3.03
CA ILE A 228 -2.66 -8.46 -3.30
C ILE A 228 -2.23 -8.35 -4.76
N SER A 229 -2.79 -7.40 -5.49
CA SER A 229 -2.63 -7.31 -6.95
C SER A 229 -1.51 -6.38 -7.42
N SER A 230 -0.69 -5.85 -6.53
CA SER A 230 0.40 -4.94 -6.87
C SER A 230 1.64 -5.29 -6.08
N GLU A 231 2.76 -5.40 -6.78
CA GLU A 231 4.08 -5.68 -6.19
C GLU A 231 4.44 -4.67 -5.10
N LYS A 232 4.20 -3.38 -5.36
CA LYS A 232 4.39 -2.31 -4.39
C LYS A 232 3.51 -2.51 -3.14
N ILE A 233 2.22 -2.76 -3.32
CA ILE A 233 1.29 -2.92 -2.19
C ILE A 233 1.66 -4.18 -1.40
N LEU A 234 1.99 -5.28 -2.09
CA LEU A 234 2.39 -6.51 -1.43
C LEU A 234 3.69 -6.33 -0.63
N ALA A 235 4.71 -5.70 -1.23
CA ALA A 235 5.95 -5.39 -0.53
C ALA A 235 5.68 -4.50 0.69
N PHE A 236 4.84 -3.46 0.55
CA PHE A 236 4.52 -2.57 1.66
C PHE A 236 3.73 -3.28 2.77
N CYS A 237 2.74 -4.11 2.43
CA CYS A 237 2.02 -4.92 3.41
C CYS A 237 2.96 -5.87 4.17
N LEU A 238 3.87 -6.56 3.47
CA LEU A 238 4.86 -7.43 4.10
C LEU A 238 5.81 -6.65 5.01
N ASN A 239 6.32 -5.51 4.55
CA ASN A 239 7.21 -4.66 5.31
C ASN A 239 6.55 -4.10 6.58
N LEU A 240 5.24 -3.83 6.54
CA LEU A 240 4.48 -3.43 7.73
C LEU A 240 4.19 -4.60 8.66
N LEU A 241 3.84 -5.78 8.13
CA LEU A 241 3.54 -6.97 8.94
C LEU A 241 4.78 -7.57 9.57
N ASP A 242 5.83 -7.75 8.80
CA ASP A 242 7.10 -8.34 9.24
C ASP A 242 8.28 -7.60 8.62
N PRO A 243 8.80 -6.56 9.29
CA PRO A 243 9.96 -5.81 8.82
C PRO A 243 11.25 -6.63 8.65
N THR A 244 11.25 -7.84 9.17
CA THR A 244 12.40 -8.76 9.06
C THR A 244 12.21 -9.82 7.98
N TYR A 245 11.06 -9.82 7.30
CA TYR A 245 10.72 -10.82 6.29
C TYR A 245 11.77 -10.88 5.18
N LYS A 246 12.24 -12.08 4.91
CA LYS A 246 13.09 -12.42 3.76
C LYS A 246 12.53 -13.68 3.11
N THR A 247 12.60 -13.73 1.79
CA THR A 247 12.28 -14.95 1.04
C THR A 247 13.29 -16.06 1.39
N GLU A 248 13.01 -17.29 0.97
CA GLU A 248 13.93 -18.42 1.14
C GLU A 248 15.31 -18.17 0.51
N ALA A 249 15.40 -17.37 -0.53
CA ALA A 249 16.65 -16.96 -1.15
C ALA A 249 17.32 -15.74 -0.48
N GLY A 250 16.80 -15.28 0.65
CA GLY A 250 17.32 -14.13 1.39
C GLY A 250 16.97 -12.77 0.81
N TRP A 251 16.06 -12.71 -0.18
CA TRP A 251 15.60 -11.45 -0.75
C TRP A 251 14.62 -10.75 0.19
N MET A 252 14.88 -9.49 0.53
CA MET A 252 13.99 -8.66 1.32
C MET A 252 13.16 -7.78 0.37
N PRO A 253 11.82 -7.91 0.32
CA PRO A 253 10.99 -7.02 -0.47
C PRO A 253 11.14 -5.57 -0.01
N VAL A 254 11.25 -4.62 -0.94
CA VAL A 254 11.32 -3.21 -0.66
C VAL A 254 10.26 -2.46 -1.45
N THR A 255 9.68 -1.44 -0.84
CA THR A 255 8.58 -0.67 -1.44
C THR A 255 9.13 0.43 -2.35
N MET A 256 8.93 0.28 -3.67
CA MET A 256 9.26 1.30 -4.65
C MET A 256 8.04 2.18 -4.92
N ASP A 257 8.10 3.43 -4.49
CA ASP A 257 7.03 4.42 -4.68
C ASP A 257 7.54 5.66 -5.43
N ILE A 258 6.68 6.65 -5.57
CA ILE A 258 7.01 7.90 -6.26
C ILE A 258 8.18 8.66 -5.61
N TRP A 259 8.39 8.52 -4.31
CA TRP A 259 9.48 9.18 -3.62
C TRP A 259 10.80 8.44 -3.82
N MET A 260 10.76 7.11 -3.85
CA MET A 260 11.92 6.30 -4.27
C MET A 260 12.29 6.60 -5.73
N ALA A 261 11.30 6.68 -6.63
CA ALA A 261 11.55 7.10 -8.00
C ALA A 261 12.05 8.56 -8.09
N THR A 262 11.66 9.42 -7.14
CA THR A 262 12.17 10.81 -7.07
C THR A 262 13.62 10.87 -6.60
N PHE A 263 14.03 9.98 -5.73
CA PHE A 263 15.44 9.81 -5.37
C PHE A 263 16.27 9.37 -6.58
N PHE A 264 15.88 8.28 -7.25
CA PHE A 264 16.64 7.73 -8.37
C PHE A 264 16.60 8.58 -9.66
N TYR A 265 15.51 9.32 -9.88
CA TYR A 265 15.29 10.13 -11.08
C TYR A 265 14.80 11.54 -10.70
N PRO A 266 15.66 12.37 -10.06
CA PRO A 266 15.24 13.67 -9.54
C PRO A 266 14.76 14.65 -10.63
N HIS A 267 15.22 14.48 -11.87
CA HIS A 267 14.93 15.36 -13.00
C HIS A 267 13.65 15.03 -13.76
N LEU A 268 13.11 13.81 -13.59
CA LEU A 268 11.91 13.41 -14.27
C LEU A 268 10.65 14.03 -13.64
N SER A 269 9.65 14.26 -14.48
CA SER A 269 8.30 14.64 -14.05
C SER A 269 7.63 13.51 -13.25
N THR A 270 6.62 13.86 -12.48
CA THR A 270 5.81 12.86 -11.74
C THR A 270 5.18 11.83 -12.69
N ALA A 271 4.73 12.26 -13.88
CA ALA A 271 4.12 11.37 -14.87
C ALA A 271 5.13 10.33 -15.42
N GLU A 272 6.37 10.75 -15.72
CA GLU A 272 7.43 9.85 -16.17
C GLU A 272 7.84 8.87 -15.09
N LYS A 273 7.97 9.32 -13.83
CA LYS A 273 8.26 8.44 -12.69
C LYS A 273 7.19 7.37 -12.50
N ARG A 274 5.91 7.72 -12.67
CA ARG A 274 4.81 6.76 -12.63
C ARG A 274 4.91 5.73 -13.74
N LYS A 275 5.23 6.14 -14.97
CA LYS A 275 5.45 5.19 -16.07
C LYS A 275 6.59 4.22 -15.78
N ILE A 276 7.68 4.70 -15.17
CA ILE A 276 8.81 3.84 -14.76
C ILE A 276 8.34 2.82 -13.72
N LEU A 277 7.69 3.27 -12.67
CA LEU A 277 7.23 2.40 -11.58
C LEU A 277 6.14 1.40 -12.01
N ALA A 278 5.37 1.72 -13.05
CA ALA A 278 4.39 0.80 -13.63
C ALA A 278 5.02 -0.34 -14.45
N GLN A 279 6.32 -0.28 -14.72
CA GLN A 279 7.04 -1.34 -15.45
C GLN A 279 7.72 -2.29 -14.48
N ASN A 280 7.32 -3.58 -14.43
CA ASN A 280 7.91 -4.58 -13.55
C ASN A 280 9.44 -4.60 -13.61
N ARG A 281 10.03 -4.55 -14.80
CA ARG A 281 11.50 -4.54 -14.99
C ARG A 281 12.15 -3.32 -14.33
N SER A 282 11.52 -2.14 -14.43
CA SER A 282 12.03 -0.92 -13.81
C SER A 282 11.85 -0.95 -12.28
N TYR A 283 10.72 -1.47 -11.80
CA TYR A 283 10.50 -1.71 -10.38
C TYR A 283 11.60 -2.63 -9.80
N GLN A 284 11.84 -3.77 -10.45
CA GLN A 284 12.88 -4.72 -10.05
C GLN A 284 14.29 -4.11 -10.12
N TYR A 285 14.57 -3.30 -11.12
CA TYR A 285 15.84 -2.58 -11.23
C TYR A 285 16.05 -1.64 -10.05
N LEU A 286 15.06 -0.80 -9.71
CA LEU A 286 15.14 0.11 -8.56
C LEU A 286 15.25 -0.65 -7.23
N SER A 287 14.55 -1.78 -7.10
CA SER A 287 14.67 -2.66 -5.95
C SER A 287 16.10 -3.20 -5.79
N LYS A 288 16.72 -3.69 -6.89
CA LYS A 288 18.13 -4.14 -6.89
C LYS A 288 19.09 -3.01 -6.54
N LYS A 289 18.90 -1.80 -7.08
CA LYS A 289 19.70 -0.63 -6.72
C LYS A 289 19.57 -0.25 -5.25
N THR A 290 18.40 -0.43 -4.65
CA THR A 290 18.20 -0.23 -3.21
C THR A 290 18.99 -1.27 -2.40
N HIS A 291 19.01 -2.54 -2.81
CA HIS A 291 19.84 -3.57 -2.20
C HIS A 291 21.35 -3.27 -2.32
N GLU A 292 21.81 -2.78 -3.47
CA GLU A 292 23.20 -2.37 -3.67
C GLU A 292 23.58 -1.23 -2.72
N LEU A 293 22.71 -0.23 -2.54
CA LEU A 293 22.92 0.85 -1.58
C LEU A 293 22.92 0.32 -0.13
N ALA A 294 22.04 -0.59 0.21
CA ALA A 294 22.03 -1.22 1.53
C ALA A 294 23.38 -1.89 1.84
N GLN A 295 23.93 -2.62 0.90
CA GLN A 295 25.27 -3.22 1.04
C GLN A 295 26.37 -2.14 1.20
N LYS A 296 26.33 -1.06 0.40
CA LYS A 296 27.28 0.06 0.48
C LYS A 296 27.29 0.70 1.87
N PHE A 297 26.11 0.87 2.47
CA PHE A 297 25.96 1.51 3.79
C PHE A 297 25.96 0.53 4.98
N GLY A 298 26.10 -0.76 4.75
CA GLY A 298 26.06 -1.78 5.82
C GLY A 298 24.72 -1.84 6.54
N MET A 299 23.62 -1.68 5.81
CA MET A 299 22.25 -1.64 6.33
C MET A 299 21.40 -2.74 5.67
N GLU A 300 20.27 -3.05 6.29
CA GLU A 300 19.25 -3.89 5.62
C GLU A 300 18.55 -3.09 4.50
N PRO A 301 18.09 -3.77 3.42
CA PRO A 301 17.42 -3.10 2.31
C PRO A 301 16.20 -2.27 2.71
N LEU A 302 15.45 -2.71 3.71
CA LEU A 302 14.29 -1.99 4.21
C LEU A 302 14.67 -0.73 5.00
N GLU A 303 15.77 -0.79 5.75
CA GLU A 303 16.30 0.37 6.49
C GLU A 303 16.72 1.48 5.53
N ILE A 304 17.54 1.14 4.53
CA ILE A 304 18.00 2.12 3.53
C ILE A 304 16.84 2.65 2.69
N GLN A 305 15.85 1.81 2.35
CA GLN A 305 14.66 2.26 1.64
C GLN A 305 13.88 3.31 2.43
N ALA A 306 13.64 3.09 3.72
CA ALA A 306 12.94 4.04 4.58
C ALA A 306 13.74 5.35 4.74
N ILE A 307 15.05 5.27 4.90
CA ILE A 307 15.96 6.41 4.99
C ILE A 307 15.92 7.24 3.71
N LEU A 308 16.08 6.62 2.55
CA LEU A 308 16.07 7.32 1.25
C LEU A 308 14.70 7.95 0.98
N TRP A 309 13.63 7.26 1.32
CA TRP A 309 12.26 7.74 1.19
C TRP A 309 12.03 9.01 2.03
N VAL A 310 12.32 8.97 3.33
CA VAL A 310 12.13 10.11 4.24
C VAL A 310 13.11 11.23 3.93
N GLY A 311 14.39 10.93 3.67
CA GLY A 311 15.40 11.92 3.28
C GLY A 311 15.02 12.66 2.02
N THR A 312 14.50 11.97 1.00
CA THR A 312 14.02 12.59 -0.24
C THR A 312 12.82 13.50 0.01
N ILE A 313 11.88 13.09 0.85
CA ILE A 313 10.74 13.92 1.24
C ILE A 313 11.23 15.19 1.93
N ARG A 314 12.09 15.07 2.93
CA ARG A 314 12.64 16.22 3.67
C ARG A 314 13.39 17.17 2.78
N LYS A 315 14.25 16.68 1.89
CA LYS A 315 14.98 17.51 0.92
C LYS A 315 14.03 18.29 0.00
N LYS A 316 12.93 17.69 -0.43
CA LYS A 316 11.97 18.29 -1.39
C LYS A 316 10.88 19.13 -0.74
N LYS A 317 10.43 18.79 0.47
CA LYS A 317 9.23 19.34 1.12
C LYS A 317 9.52 19.96 2.49
N GLY A 318 10.73 19.79 3.02
CA GLY A 318 11.10 20.23 4.37
C GLY A 318 10.56 19.30 5.46
N ASP A 319 10.99 19.55 6.69
CA ASP A 319 10.68 18.73 7.87
C ASP A 319 9.19 18.77 8.29
N ALA A 320 8.48 19.82 7.91
CA ALA A 320 7.04 19.96 8.21
C ALA A 320 6.15 18.99 7.44
N TYR A 321 6.69 18.30 6.41
CA TYR A 321 5.92 17.29 5.69
C TYR A 321 5.76 16.02 6.55
N LEU A 322 4.50 15.55 6.68
CA LEU A 322 4.18 14.40 7.52
C LEU A 322 4.82 13.12 6.98
N SER A 323 5.93 12.71 7.59
CA SER A 323 6.72 11.55 7.19
C SER A 323 6.79 10.46 8.25
N THR A 324 6.29 10.72 9.48
CA THR A 324 6.24 9.73 10.55
C THR A 324 4.80 9.30 10.87
N PHE A 325 4.70 8.11 11.44
CA PHE A 325 3.40 7.55 11.84
C PHE A 325 2.72 8.41 12.92
N ASP A 326 3.48 8.88 13.90
CA ASP A 326 2.97 9.74 14.97
C ASP A 326 2.43 11.07 14.43
N GLN A 327 3.14 11.68 13.48
CA GLN A 327 2.66 12.88 12.81
C GLN A 327 1.35 12.62 12.05
N ALA A 328 1.21 11.46 11.41
CA ALA A 328 -0.01 11.09 10.72
C ALA A 328 -1.20 10.89 11.67
N ILE A 329 -0.97 10.26 12.82
CA ILE A 329 -1.97 10.09 13.89
C ILE A 329 -2.36 11.46 14.42
N GLN A 330 -1.38 12.26 14.86
CA GLN A 330 -1.62 13.58 15.47
C GLN A 330 -2.40 14.49 14.50
N HIS A 331 -2.02 14.50 13.22
CA HIS A 331 -2.76 15.24 12.21
C HIS A 331 -4.25 14.86 12.16
N ASN A 332 -4.58 13.57 12.27
CA ASN A 332 -5.97 13.12 12.26
C ASN A 332 -6.69 13.45 13.59
N LEU A 333 -6.01 13.33 14.71
CA LEU A 333 -6.55 13.74 16.02
C LEU A 333 -6.94 15.21 16.00
N ASP A 334 -6.04 16.09 15.54
CA ASP A 334 -6.27 17.53 15.44
C ASP A 334 -7.40 17.85 14.45
N LYS A 335 -7.37 17.24 13.27
CA LYS A 335 -8.36 17.42 12.21
C LYS A 335 -9.78 17.08 12.68
N PHE A 336 -9.94 16.00 13.44
CA PHE A 336 -11.23 15.55 13.94
C PHE A 336 -11.52 16.02 15.38
N LYS A 337 -10.65 16.85 15.96
CA LYS A 337 -10.79 17.40 17.32
C LYS A 337 -10.95 16.30 18.38
N ILE A 338 -10.20 15.19 18.23
CA ILE A 338 -10.23 14.07 19.17
C ILE A 338 -9.25 14.37 20.32
N LYS A 339 -9.76 14.37 21.56
CA LYS A 339 -8.96 14.60 22.77
C LYS A 339 -8.51 13.26 23.36
N VAL A 340 -7.22 12.98 23.30
CA VAL A 340 -6.64 11.71 23.80
C VAL A 340 -6.59 11.69 25.34
N ASP A 341 -6.55 12.85 26.01
CA ASP A 341 -6.48 12.93 27.49
C ASP A 341 -7.70 12.31 28.18
N GLU A 342 -8.83 12.26 27.48
CA GLU A 342 -10.06 11.62 27.97
C GLU A 342 -10.01 10.08 27.88
N MET A 343 -8.98 9.50 27.24
CA MET A 343 -8.84 8.06 26.95
C MET A 343 -7.78 7.36 27.78
N LYS A 344 -7.05 8.07 28.65
CA LYS A 344 -5.87 7.56 29.39
C LYS A 344 -6.12 6.37 30.31
N GLU A 345 -7.37 6.01 30.56
CA GLU A 345 -7.75 4.88 31.42
C GLU A 345 -8.00 3.56 30.66
N SER A 346 -7.91 3.57 29.32
CA SER A 346 -8.16 2.38 28.49
C SER A 346 -6.85 1.66 28.16
N GLU A 347 -6.75 0.36 28.46
CA GLU A 347 -5.63 -0.49 28.04
C GLU A 347 -5.50 -0.56 26.50
N LYS A 348 -6.55 -0.18 25.74
CA LYS A 348 -6.63 -0.20 24.27
C LYS A 348 -6.76 1.20 23.66
N VAL A 349 -6.05 2.19 24.22
CA VAL A 349 -6.09 3.60 23.76
C VAL A 349 -5.90 3.73 22.25
N PHE A 350 -4.99 2.98 21.68
CA PHE A 350 -4.67 3.10 20.24
C PHE A 350 -5.79 2.53 19.35
N GLU A 351 -6.39 1.40 19.71
CA GLU A 351 -7.53 0.85 19.00
C GLU A 351 -8.71 1.82 19.04
N GLU A 352 -8.94 2.46 20.19
CA GLU A 352 -9.98 3.47 20.34
C GLU A 352 -9.69 4.71 19.48
N ILE A 353 -8.44 5.16 19.39
CA ILE A 353 -8.02 6.23 18.46
C ILE A 353 -8.38 5.86 17.02
N ILE A 354 -8.05 4.66 16.57
CA ILE A 354 -8.40 4.17 15.23
C ILE A 354 -9.91 4.21 15.02
N ARG A 355 -10.68 3.70 15.97
CA ARG A 355 -12.15 3.67 15.90
C ARG A 355 -12.75 5.08 15.84
N LEU A 356 -12.25 5.99 16.66
CA LEU A 356 -12.72 7.38 16.68
C LEU A 356 -12.38 8.14 15.41
N ILE A 357 -11.15 8.01 14.91
CA ILE A 357 -10.76 8.59 13.62
C ILE A 357 -11.66 8.03 12.51
N GLY A 358 -11.88 6.72 12.47
CA GLY A 358 -12.78 6.09 11.51
C GLY A 358 -14.21 6.62 11.62
N SER A 359 -14.77 6.68 12.82
CA SER A 359 -16.14 7.14 13.09
C SER A 359 -16.32 8.63 12.74
N LYS A 360 -15.39 9.48 13.19
CA LYS A 360 -15.41 10.92 12.91
C LYS A 360 -15.24 11.23 11.42
N ALA A 361 -14.43 10.47 10.72
CA ALA A 361 -14.30 10.58 9.28
C ALA A 361 -15.64 10.25 8.56
N PHE A 362 -16.42 9.28 9.04
CA PHE A 362 -17.78 9.01 8.55
C PHE A 362 -18.76 10.16 8.82
N GLU A 363 -18.66 10.81 9.99
CA GLU A 363 -19.53 11.93 10.35
C GLU A 363 -19.23 13.17 9.51
N ALA A 364 -17.96 13.57 9.42
CA ALA A 364 -17.52 14.73 8.66
C ALA A 364 -17.90 14.68 7.17
N GLU A 365 -17.97 13.47 6.60
CA GLU A 365 -18.36 13.27 5.21
C GLU A 365 -19.88 13.35 4.99
N LYS A 366 -20.71 13.27 6.05
CA LYS A 366 -22.15 13.48 5.96
C LYS A 366 -22.53 14.97 5.88
N GLU A 367 -21.65 15.82 6.40
CA GLU A 367 -21.86 17.27 6.47
C GLU A 367 -21.38 18.01 5.21
N THR A 368 -20.70 17.32 4.29
CA THR A 368 -20.29 17.87 3.01
C THR A 368 -21.39 17.62 1.98
N PRO A 369 -22.04 18.65 1.44
CA PRO A 369 -23.18 18.53 0.51
C PRO A 369 -22.79 17.88 -0.84
#